data_8aff727a87024317a61073cd8fc92768
#
_entry.id   8aff727a87024317a61073cd8fc92768
#
_cell.length_a   1.000
_cell.length_b   1.000
_cell.length_c   1.000
_cell.angle_alpha   90.00
_cell.angle_beta   90.00
_cell.angle_gamma   90.00
#
_symmetry.space_group_name_H-M   'P 1'
#
loop_
_entity.id
_entity.type
_entity.pdbx_description
1 polymer ?
#
loop_
_entity_poly.entity_id
_entity_poly.type
_entity_poly.pdbx_seq_one_letter_code
_entity_poly.pdbx_strand_id
1 'polypeptide(L)'
;MSHNTNKRIAQNTLFLYFRTLVILLVSLYTSRVVLNVLGIDDYGIYNVVGGIVLMFQFLNVGMIDVSQRFLTYELGKNDGQQLQKVFSTSLIIHLIIIFFLLILAETVGLWFLNHKMNIPTSRIIAANWVFQFSILTFIIKIFSVPYNASIVAHEHMKVYAYVSILEVILQLAIVFLLKGSASDKLILYA
;
A
#
# COMPACT_ATOMS: atom_id res chain seq x y z
N MET A 1 10.21 37.03 -0.05
CA MET A 1 10.08 35.63 -0.50
C MET A 1 9.76 34.65 0.62
N SER A 2 10.19 34.83 1.87
CA SER A 2 10.00 33.87 2.98
C SER A 2 8.55 33.60 3.41
N HIS A 3 7.69 34.63 3.41
CA HIS A 3 6.31 34.51 3.94
C HIS A 3 5.42 33.54 3.11
N ASN A 4 5.55 33.54 1.77
CA ASN A 4 4.77 32.64 0.90
C ASN A 4 5.26 31.19 1.01
N THR A 5 6.55 30.98 1.21
CA THR A 5 7.14 29.65 1.39
C THR A 5 6.68 29.01 2.70
N ASN A 6 6.71 29.78 3.80
CA ASN A 6 6.25 29.32 5.12
C ASN A 6 4.76 28.98 5.13
N LYS A 7 3.93 29.80 4.46
CA LYS A 7 2.49 29.52 4.30
C LYS A 7 2.24 28.22 3.53
N ARG A 8 3.00 27.97 2.44
CA ARG A 8 2.89 26.75 1.64
C ARG A 8 3.31 25.50 2.44
N ILE A 9 4.41 25.60 3.19
CA ILE A 9 4.87 24.53 4.08
C ILE A 9 3.80 24.23 5.12
N ALA A 10 3.29 25.25 5.81
CA ALA A 10 2.26 25.09 6.83
C ALA A 10 0.97 24.44 6.28
N GLN A 11 0.53 24.86 5.10
CA GLN A 11 -0.62 24.25 4.42
C GLN A 11 -0.39 22.78 4.06
N ASN A 12 0.76 22.46 3.47
CA ASN A 12 1.11 21.07 3.12
C ASN A 12 1.18 20.19 4.37
N THR A 13 1.78 20.68 5.43
CA THR A 13 1.84 19.97 6.72
C THR A 13 0.45 19.73 7.29
N LEU A 14 -0.42 20.76 7.27
CA LEU A 14 -1.80 20.63 7.76
C LEU A 14 -2.59 19.57 6.96
N PHE A 15 -2.45 19.53 5.62
CA PHE A 15 -3.08 18.52 4.80
C PHE A 15 -2.59 17.11 5.12
N LEU A 16 -1.30 16.93 5.39
CA LEU A 16 -0.74 15.64 5.77
C LEU A 16 -1.25 15.18 7.15
N TYR A 17 -1.32 16.08 8.13
CA TYR A 17 -1.90 15.75 9.44
C TYR A 17 -3.37 15.39 9.35
N PHE A 18 -4.16 16.19 8.63
CA PHE A 18 -5.58 15.91 8.43
C PHE A 18 -5.79 14.54 7.74
N ARG A 19 -5.04 14.27 6.67
CA ARG A 19 -5.02 12.96 6.00
C ARG A 19 -4.74 11.84 6.98
N THR A 20 -3.66 11.95 7.76
CA THR A 20 -3.24 10.90 8.71
C THR A 20 -4.32 10.64 9.76
N LEU A 21 -4.95 11.69 10.27
CA LEU A 21 -6.04 11.58 11.24
C LEU A 21 -7.27 10.87 10.65
N VAL A 22 -7.68 11.26 9.44
CA VAL A 22 -8.81 10.60 8.73
C VAL A 22 -8.50 9.12 8.50
N ILE A 23 -7.31 8.79 7.96
CA ILE A 23 -6.91 7.40 7.71
C ILE A 23 -6.93 6.59 9.02
N LEU A 24 -6.39 7.15 10.11
CA LEU A 24 -6.35 6.47 11.40
C LEU A 24 -7.76 6.16 11.95
N LEU A 25 -8.64 7.16 11.94
CA LEU A 25 -10.02 6.99 12.42
C LEU A 25 -10.78 5.95 11.60
N VAL A 26 -10.69 6.05 10.27
CA VAL A 26 -11.37 5.09 9.37
C VAL A 26 -10.77 3.70 9.52
N SER A 27 -9.45 3.56 9.61
CA SER A 27 -8.79 2.25 9.80
C SER A 27 -9.18 1.58 11.11
N LEU A 28 -9.27 2.32 12.21
CA LEU A 28 -9.74 1.79 13.49
C LEU A 28 -11.19 1.30 13.40
N TYR A 29 -12.06 2.08 12.77
CA TYR A 29 -13.45 1.69 12.55
C TYR A 29 -13.55 0.46 11.64
N THR A 30 -12.83 0.47 10.52
CA THR A 30 -12.77 -0.63 9.54
C THR A 30 -12.32 -1.93 10.19
N SER A 31 -11.23 -1.91 10.97
CA SER A 31 -10.70 -3.09 11.67
C SER A 31 -11.76 -3.71 12.59
N ARG A 32 -12.52 -2.89 13.32
CA ARG A 32 -13.60 -3.36 14.18
C ARG A 32 -14.74 -4.00 13.39
N VAL A 33 -15.14 -3.38 12.28
CA VAL A 33 -16.21 -3.90 11.43
C VAL A 33 -15.80 -5.21 10.77
N VAL A 34 -14.57 -5.27 10.24
CA VAL A 34 -14.02 -6.48 9.60
C VAL A 34 -13.94 -7.63 10.58
N LEU A 35 -13.44 -7.40 11.80
CA LEU A 35 -13.40 -8.41 12.85
C LEU A 35 -14.79 -8.96 13.17
N ASN A 36 -15.81 -8.09 13.23
CA ASN A 36 -17.19 -8.52 13.50
C ASN A 36 -17.80 -9.29 12.32
N VAL A 37 -17.43 -9.00 11.10
CA VAL A 37 -17.98 -9.62 9.87
C VAL A 37 -17.30 -10.94 9.54
N LEU A 38 -15.97 -11.02 9.68
CA LEU A 38 -15.18 -12.22 9.43
C LEU A 38 -15.19 -13.21 10.62
N GLY A 39 -15.29 -12.68 11.84
CA GLY A 39 -15.03 -13.45 13.05
C GLY A 39 -13.54 -13.56 13.38
N ILE A 40 -13.22 -14.12 14.54
CA ILE A 40 -11.85 -14.14 15.08
C ILE A 40 -10.94 -15.02 14.21
N ASP A 41 -11.43 -16.18 13.78
CA ASP A 41 -10.62 -17.16 13.05
C ASP A 41 -10.23 -16.65 11.67
N ASP A 42 -11.18 -16.19 10.84
CA ASP A 42 -10.93 -15.68 9.51
C ASP A 42 -10.14 -14.37 9.52
N TYR A 43 -10.42 -13.49 10.50
CA TYR A 43 -9.63 -12.27 10.71
C TYR A 43 -8.19 -12.61 11.12
N GLY A 44 -8.00 -13.65 11.94
CA GLY A 44 -6.70 -14.17 12.30
C GLY A 44 -5.92 -14.68 11.08
N ILE A 45 -6.56 -15.51 10.24
CA ILE A 45 -5.98 -16.01 8.98
C ILE A 45 -5.57 -14.86 8.08
N TYR A 46 -6.46 -13.89 7.86
CA TYR A 46 -6.17 -12.70 7.05
C TYR A 46 -4.93 -11.95 7.53
N ASN A 47 -4.83 -11.67 8.84
CA ASN A 47 -3.70 -10.93 9.40
C ASN A 47 -2.39 -11.72 9.36
N VAL A 48 -2.42 -13.02 9.63
CA VAL A 48 -1.21 -13.85 9.64
C VAL A 48 -0.71 -14.07 8.21
N VAL A 49 -1.60 -14.38 7.27
CA VAL A 49 -1.26 -14.58 5.86
C VAL A 49 -0.80 -13.27 5.22
N GLY A 50 -1.55 -12.18 5.40
CA GLY A 50 -1.15 -10.85 4.95
C GLY A 50 0.13 -10.37 5.61
N GLY A 51 0.38 -10.76 6.86
CA GLY A 51 1.60 -10.46 7.62
C GLY A 51 2.89 -10.94 6.94
N ILE A 52 2.85 -12.08 6.23
CA ILE A 52 3.99 -12.57 5.44
C ILE A 52 4.36 -11.54 4.37
N VAL A 53 3.35 -11.01 3.67
CA VAL A 53 3.57 -10.02 2.61
C VAL A 53 3.99 -8.67 3.22
N LEU A 54 3.44 -8.31 4.39
CA LEU A 54 3.82 -7.08 5.09
C LEU A 54 5.31 -7.06 5.51
N MET A 55 5.93 -8.22 5.71
CA MET A 55 7.37 -8.28 5.99
C MET A 55 8.22 -7.65 4.89
N PHE A 56 7.72 -7.60 3.66
CA PHE A 56 8.44 -6.95 2.55
C PHE A 56 8.21 -5.45 2.48
N GLN A 57 7.33 -4.88 3.29
CA GLN A 57 7.03 -3.43 3.27
C GLN A 57 8.21 -2.55 3.69
N PHE A 58 9.18 -3.06 4.44
CA PHE A 58 10.36 -2.28 4.79
C PHE A 58 11.14 -1.81 3.55
N LEU A 59 11.10 -2.59 2.46
CA LEU A 59 11.70 -2.19 1.18
C LEU A 59 11.03 -0.96 0.59
N ASN A 60 9.72 -0.87 0.75
CA ASN A 60 8.90 0.19 0.15
C ASN A 60 9.26 1.58 0.70
N VAL A 61 9.49 1.69 2.01
CA VAL A 61 9.79 2.97 2.66
C VAL A 61 11.12 3.55 2.14
N GLY A 62 12.18 2.74 2.14
CA GLY A 62 13.47 3.18 1.62
C GLY A 62 13.43 3.55 0.14
N MET A 63 12.64 2.85 -0.66
CA MET A 63 12.52 3.10 -2.11
C MET A 63 11.78 4.42 -2.41
N ILE A 64 10.75 4.77 -1.64
CA ILE A 64 10.05 6.06 -1.77
C ILE A 64 11.01 7.21 -1.52
N ASP A 65 11.77 7.16 -0.42
CA ASP A 65 12.69 8.23 -0.03
C ASP A 65 13.81 8.43 -1.07
N VAL A 66 14.38 7.33 -1.56
CA VAL A 66 15.41 7.37 -2.60
C VAL A 66 14.87 7.95 -3.90
N SER A 67 13.74 7.44 -4.39
CA SER A 67 13.12 7.91 -5.63
C SER A 67 12.75 9.40 -5.53
N GLN A 68 12.15 9.82 -4.41
CA GLN A 68 11.79 11.21 -4.16
C GLN A 68 13.04 12.11 -4.16
N ARG A 69 14.12 11.70 -3.50
CA ARG A 69 15.36 12.49 -3.42
C ARG A 69 15.95 12.76 -4.80
N PHE A 70 16.05 11.72 -5.64
CA PHE A 70 16.58 11.89 -6.99
C PHE A 70 15.68 12.76 -7.86
N LEU A 71 14.37 12.56 -7.82
CA LEU A 71 13.42 13.38 -8.58
C LEU A 71 13.46 14.85 -8.13
N THR A 72 13.48 15.12 -6.82
CA THR A 72 13.58 16.50 -6.29
C THR A 72 14.88 17.18 -6.71
N TYR A 73 15.99 16.44 -6.74
CA TYR A 73 17.28 16.97 -7.16
C TYR A 73 17.27 17.40 -8.65
N GLU A 74 16.74 16.58 -9.55
CA GLU A 74 16.66 16.90 -10.98
C GLU A 74 15.63 18.01 -11.25
N LEU A 75 14.53 18.06 -10.49
CA LEU A 75 13.60 19.19 -10.55
C LEU A 75 14.26 20.52 -10.19
N GLY A 76 15.15 20.51 -9.20
CA GLY A 76 15.92 21.71 -8.81
C GLY A 76 16.89 22.20 -9.87
N LYS A 77 17.34 21.32 -10.78
CA LYS A 77 18.22 21.66 -11.92
C LYS A 77 17.47 22.18 -13.13
N ASN A 78 16.14 22.08 -13.17
CA ASN A 78 15.30 22.38 -14.34
C ASN A 78 15.68 21.59 -15.62
N ASP A 79 16.26 20.41 -15.48
CA ASP A 79 16.58 19.52 -16.60
C ASP A 79 15.47 18.49 -16.81
N GLY A 80 14.50 18.81 -17.64
CA GLY A 80 13.35 17.96 -17.92
C GLY A 80 13.72 16.62 -18.57
N GLN A 81 14.80 16.55 -19.36
CA GLN A 81 15.23 15.30 -20.00
C GLN A 81 15.83 14.36 -18.95
N GLN A 82 16.65 14.88 -18.05
CA GLN A 82 17.24 14.09 -17.01
C GLN A 82 16.20 13.65 -15.95
N LEU A 83 15.23 14.51 -15.64
CA LEU A 83 14.09 14.15 -14.79
C LEU A 83 13.32 12.94 -15.35
N GLN A 84 13.04 12.96 -16.67
CA GLN A 84 12.34 11.83 -17.32
C GLN A 84 13.17 10.54 -17.29
N LYS A 85 14.49 10.64 -17.50
CA LYS A 85 15.39 9.47 -17.38
C LYS A 85 15.40 8.90 -15.97
N VAL A 86 15.50 9.75 -14.94
CA VAL A 86 15.47 9.31 -13.53
C VAL A 86 14.15 8.63 -13.20
N PHE A 87 13.02 9.19 -13.64
CA PHE A 87 11.72 8.58 -13.44
C PHE A 87 11.59 7.21 -14.12
N SER A 88 12.00 7.11 -15.40
CA SER A 88 11.98 5.85 -16.15
C SER A 88 12.91 4.80 -15.55
N THR A 89 14.10 5.20 -15.11
CA THR A 89 15.04 4.31 -14.41
C THR A 89 14.45 3.81 -13.10
N SER A 90 13.81 4.68 -12.34
CA SER A 90 13.12 4.30 -11.11
C SER A 90 12.04 3.26 -11.40
N LEU A 91 11.20 3.45 -12.43
CA LEU A 91 10.19 2.47 -12.86
C LEU A 91 10.81 1.10 -13.19
N ILE A 92 11.88 1.09 -13.97
CA ILE A 92 12.57 -0.16 -14.36
C ILE A 92 13.10 -0.89 -13.13
N ILE A 93 13.74 -0.18 -12.20
CA ILE A 93 14.24 -0.76 -10.95
C ILE A 93 13.10 -1.39 -10.15
N HIS A 94 11.96 -0.69 -10.02
CA HIS A 94 10.81 -1.21 -9.29
C HIS A 94 10.21 -2.45 -9.98
N LEU A 95 10.15 -2.49 -11.30
CA LEU A 95 9.71 -3.68 -12.05
C LEU A 95 10.64 -4.88 -11.83
N ILE A 96 11.95 -4.67 -11.80
CA ILE A 96 12.92 -5.73 -11.49
C ILE A 96 12.70 -6.25 -10.07
N ILE A 97 12.51 -5.36 -9.11
CA ILE A 97 12.24 -5.74 -7.71
C ILE A 97 10.93 -6.51 -7.58
N ILE A 98 9.85 -6.05 -8.24
CA ILE A 98 8.57 -6.77 -8.29
C ILE A 98 8.78 -8.19 -8.81
N PHE A 99 9.53 -8.36 -9.89
CA PHE A 99 9.79 -9.66 -10.49
C PHE A 99 10.49 -10.62 -9.49
N PHE A 100 11.53 -10.16 -8.82
CA PHE A 100 12.23 -10.95 -7.80
C PHE A 100 11.36 -11.28 -6.59
N LEU A 101 10.59 -10.30 -6.10
CA LEU A 101 9.69 -10.50 -4.96
C LEU A 101 8.55 -11.45 -5.30
N LEU A 102 8.04 -11.40 -6.53
CA LEU A 102 7.00 -12.31 -6.99
C LEU A 102 7.53 -13.76 -7.00
N ILE A 103 8.71 -14.00 -7.55
CA ILE A 103 9.33 -15.34 -7.52
C ILE A 103 9.51 -15.82 -6.07
N LEU A 104 10.00 -14.96 -5.19
CA LEU A 104 10.23 -15.30 -3.79
C LEU A 104 8.90 -15.58 -3.05
N ALA A 105 7.88 -14.79 -3.29
CA ALA A 105 6.56 -14.99 -2.71
C ALA A 105 5.93 -16.31 -3.21
N GLU A 106 5.96 -16.58 -4.52
CA GLU A 106 5.36 -17.80 -5.11
C GLU A 106 6.13 -19.08 -4.76
N THR A 107 7.42 -18.99 -4.47
CA THR A 107 8.22 -20.15 -4.06
C THR A 107 8.24 -20.30 -2.54
N VAL A 108 8.94 -19.42 -1.86
CA VAL A 108 9.17 -19.50 -0.41
C VAL A 108 7.89 -19.17 0.37
N GLY A 109 7.16 -18.14 -0.05
CA GLY A 109 5.94 -17.71 0.63
C GLY A 109 4.83 -18.76 0.59
N LEU A 110 4.53 -19.32 -0.57
CA LEU A 110 3.55 -20.42 -0.72
C LEU A 110 3.99 -21.69 0.01
N TRP A 111 5.28 -22.03 -0.07
CA TRP A 111 5.80 -23.17 0.69
C TRP A 111 5.61 -22.97 2.19
N PHE A 112 5.94 -21.78 2.70
CA PHE A 112 5.78 -21.45 4.12
C PHE A 112 4.31 -21.50 4.56
N LEU A 113 3.40 -20.90 3.77
CA LEU A 113 1.96 -20.90 4.03
C LEU A 113 1.40 -22.31 4.12
N ASN A 114 1.76 -23.19 3.18
CA ASN A 114 1.16 -24.52 3.10
C ASN A 114 1.82 -25.58 4.01
N HIS A 115 3.08 -25.37 4.48
CA HIS A 115 3.81 -26.38 5.25
C HIS A 115 4.17 -25.97 6.67
N LYS A 116 4.23 -24.66 6.95
CA LYS A 116 4.69 -24.15 8.26
C LYS A 116 3.59 -23.47 9.05
N MET A 117 2.53 -23.04 8.38
CA MET A 117 1.41 -22.38 9.07
C MET A 117 0.37 -23.40 9.52
N ASN A 118 -0.15 -23.19 10.73
CA ASN A 118 -1.19 -24.05 11.29
C ASN A 118 -2.58 -23.49 10.94
N ILE A 119 -2.99 -23.67 9.67
CA ILE A 119 -4.28 -23.22 9.16
C ILE A 119 -5.23 -24.43 9.09
N PRO A 120 -6.49 -24.30 9.57
CA PRO A 120 -7.48 -25.36 9.44
C PRO A 120 -7.63 -25.80 7.97
N THR A 121 -7.70 -27.11 7.73
CA THR A 121 -7.80 -27.71 6.37
C THR A 121 -9.01 -27.17 5.59
N SER A 122 -10.11 -26.84 6.28
CA SER A 122 -11.30 -26.25 5.68
C SER A 122 -11.08 -24.82 5.16
N ARG A 123 -10.04 -24.12 5.64
CA ARG A 123 -9.74 -22.71 5.30
C ARG A 123 -8.47 -22.55 4.45
N ILE A 124 -7.75 -23.62 4.14
CA ILE A 124 -6.48 -23.54 3.41
C ILE A 124 -6.64 -22.93 2.01
N ILE A 125 -7.75 -23.23 1.32
CA ILE A 125 -8.05 -22.67 0.00
C ILE A 125 -8.27 -21.16 0.10
N ALA A 126 -9.07 -20.72 1.09
CA ALA A 126 -9.32 -19.30 1.32
C ALA A 126 -8.01 -18.56 1.70
N ALA A 127 -7.16 -19.17 2.53
CA ALA A 127 -5.87 -18.61 2.91
C ALA A 127 -4.93 -18.44 1.70
N ASN A 128 -4.90 -19.38 0.77
CA ASN A 128 -4.14 -19.26 -0.48
C ASN A 128 -4.67 -18.10 -1.34
N TRP A 129 -5.98 -17.91 -1.46
CA TRP A 129 -6.55 -16.76 -2.16
C TRP A 129 -6.18 -15.43 -1.48
N VAL A 130 -6.28 -15.36 -0.15
CA VAL A 130 -5.83 -14.19 0.62
C VAL A 130 -4.36 -13.88 0.34
N PHE A 131 -3.51 -14.90 0.28
CA PHE A 131 -2.10 -14.72 -0.02
C PHE A 131 -1.87 -14.16 -1.43
N GLN A 132 -2.54 -14.69 -2.44
CA GLN A 132 -2.43 -14.21 -3.81
C GLN A 132 -2.90 -12.76 -3.97
N PHE A 133 -4.04 -12.40 -3.36
CA PHE A 133 -4.53 -11.02 -3.39
C PHE A 133 -3.61 -10.07 -2.60
N SER A 134 -3.00 -10.54 -1.51
CA SER A 134 -2.02 -9.75 -0.77
C SER A 134 -0.76 -9.48 -1.60
N ILE A 135 -0.26 -10.49 -2.35
CA ILE A 135 0.85 -10.31 -3.30
C ILE A 135 0.48 -9.29 -4.38
N LEU A 136 -0.71 -9.43 -4.98
CA LEU A 136 -1.17 -8.50 -6.02
C LEU A 136 -1.24 -7.07 -5.49
N THR A 137 -1.82 -6.87 -4.30
CA THR A 137 -1.88 -5.56 -3.63
C THR A 137 -0.49 -4.99 -3.38
N PHE A 138 0.45 -5.83 -2.95
CA PHE A 138 1.82 -5.41 -2.71
C PHE A 138 2.56 -5.01 -3.99
N ILE A 139 2.38 -5.76 -5.08
CA ILE A 139 2.91 -5.43 -6.41
C ILE A 139 2.41 -4.05 -6.86
N ILE A 140 1.10 -3.79 -6.75
CA ILE A 140 0.50 -2.50 -7.11
C ILE A 140 1.11 -1.38 -6.26
N LYS A 141 1.31 -1.61 -4.96
CA LYS A 141 1.94 -0.62 -4.06
C LYS A 141 3.37 -0.31 -4.47
N ILE A 142 4.20 -1.30 -4.79
CA ILE A 142 5.57 -1.07 -5.26
C ILE A 142 5.57 -0.34 -6.60
N PHE A 143 4.70 -0.72 -7.52
CA PHE A 143 4.57 -0.05 -8.82
C PHE A 143 4.16 1.42 -8.67
N SER A 144 3.40 1.76 -7.64
CA SER A 144 2.96 3.13 -7.35
C SER A 144 4.07 4.02 -6.77
N VAL A 145 5.20 3.45 -6.29
CA VAL A 145 6.26 4.21 -5.61
C VAL A 145 6.82 5.36 -6.45
N PRO A 146 7.24 5.18 -7.72
CA PRO A 146 7.78 6.29 -8.52
C PRO A 146 6.76 7.41 -8.75
N TYR A 147 5.49 7.07 -8.90
CA TYR A 147 4.41 8.04 -9.08
C TYR A 147 4.17 8.85 -7.81
N ASN A 148 4.10 8.17 -6.65
CA ASN A 148 3.97 8.84 -5.35
C ASN A 148 5.17 9.73 -5.05
N ALA A 149 6.38 9.25 -5.32
CA ALA A 149 7.61 10.03 -5.19
C ALA A 149 7.60 11.27 -6.08
N SER A 150 7.08 11.17 -7.31
CA SER A 150 6.94 12.31 -8.24
C SER A 150 5.94 13.34 -7.71
N ILE A 151 4.77 12.91 -7.20
CA ILE A 151 3.76 13.82 -6.62
C ILE A 151 4.35 14.59 -5.44
N VAL A 152 5.11 13.90 -4.58
CA VAL A 152 5.76 14.51 -3.41
C VAL A 152 6.89 15.45 -3.84
N ALA A 153 7.72 15.05 -4.82
CA ALA A 153 8.81 15.87 -5.35
C ALA A 153 8.31 17.20 -5.95
N HIS A 154 7.14 17.18 -6.59
CA HIS A 154 6.48 18.39 -7.11
C HIS A 154 5.68 19.17 -6.05
N GLU A 155 5.75 18.78 -4.79
CA GLU A 155 5.02 19.37 -3.66
C GLU A 155 3.48 19.38 -3.83
N HIS A 156 2.93 18.46 -4.60
CA HIS A 156 1.48 18.31 -4.79
C HIS A 156 0.81 17.57 -3.63
N MET A 157 1.08 17.99 -2.37
CA MET A 157 0.61 17.32 -1.15
C MET A 157 -0.91 17.25 -1.05
N LYS A 158 -1.64 18.20 -1.63
CA LYS A 158 -3.10 18.17 -1.68
C LYS A 158 -3.61 16.98 -2.48
N VAL A 159 -3.04 16.73 -3.67
CA VAL A 159 -3.41 15.60 -4.51
C VAL A 159 -3.13 14.28 -3.78
N TYR A 160 -1.95 14.18 -3.18
CA TYR A 160 -1.56 13.02 -2.38
C TYR A 160 -2.53 12.75 -1.23
N ALA A 161 -2.97 13.80 -0.51
CA ALA A 161 -3.94 13.67 0.57
C ALA A 161 -5.32 13.23 0.07
N TYR A 162 -5.82 13.83 -1.00
CA TYR A 162 -7.14 13.46 -1.56
C TYR A 162 -7.18 12.04 -2.08
N VAL A 163 -6.17 11.59 -2.82
CA VAL A 163 -6.09 10.20 -3.32
C VAL A 163 -6.07 9.21 -2.15
N SER A 164 -5.28 9.48 -1.11
CA SER A 164 -5.22 8.60 0.07
C SER A 164 -6.53 8.56 0.86
N ILE A 165 -7.24 9.68 0.97
CA ILE A 165 -8.55 9.73 1.64
C ILE A 165 -9.58 8.95 0.80
N LEU A 166 -9.57 9.13 -0.53
CA LEU A 166 -10.45 8.38 -1.42
C LEU A 166 -10.22 6.86 -1.31
N GLU A 167 -8.95 6.43 -1.27
CA GLU A 167 -8.60 5.02 -1.06
C GLU A 167 -9.23 4.45 0.21
N VAL A 168 -9.13 5.18 1.32
CA VAL A 168 -9.67 4.73 2.61
C VAL A 168 -11.19 4.73 2.63
N ILE A 169 -11.84 5.68 1.96
CA ILE A 169 -13.31 5.71 1.81
C ILE A 169 -13.78 4.52 0.97
N LEU A 170 -13.10 4.21 -0.14
CA LEU A 170 -13.40 3.04 -0.98
C LEU A 170 -13.21 1.74 -0.19
N GLN A 171 -12.15 1.62 0.59
CA GLN A 171 -11.94 0.48 1.48
C GLN A 171 -13.10 0.32 2.47
N LEU A 172 -13.55 1.40 3.07
CA LEU A 172 -14.70 1.39 3.97
C LEU A 172 -15.98 0.95 3.24
N ALA A 173 -16.22 1.44 2.03
CA ALA A 173 -17.37 1.06 1.21
C ALA A 173 -17.36 -0.45 0.90
N ILE A 174 -16.19 -1.02 0.54
CA ILE A 174 -16.01 -2.46 0.32
C ILE A 174 -16.39 -3.25 1.59
N VAL A 175 -15.96 -2.80 2.76
CA VAL A 175 -16.27 -3.46 4.03
C VAL A 175 -17.78 -3.46 4.33
N PHE A 176 -18.51 -2.40 3.97
CA PHE A 176 -19.97 -2.38 4.10
C PHE A 176 -20.67 -3.34 3.12
N LEU A 177 -20.17 -3.44 1.88
CA LEU A 177 -20.68 -4.40 0.89
C LEU A 177 -20.44 -5.84 1.34
N LEU A 178 -19.33 -6.10 1.99
CA LEU A 178 -18.99 -7.41 2.57
C LEU A 178 -20.04 -7.89 3.58
N LYS A 179 -20.61 -6.98 4.36
CA LYS A 179 -21.60 -7.28 5.39
C LYS A 179 -22.88 -7.88 4.81
N GLY A 180 -23.23 -7.50 3.57
CA GLY A 180 -24.43 -8.01 2.85
C GLY A 180 -24.17 -9.23 1.95
N SER A 181 -22.92 -9.68 1.81
CA SER A 181 -22.56 -10.76 0.90
C SER A 181 -22.84 -12.14 1.51
N ALA A 182 -23.36 -13.05 0.65
CA ALA A 182 -23.54 -14.47 0.96
C ALA A 182 -22.30 -15.33 0.60
N SER A 183 -21.30 -14.74 -0.10
CA SER A 183 -20.07 -15.41 -0.52
C SER A 183 -19.09 -15.56 0.66
N ASP A 184 -18.02 -16.35 0.45
CA ASP A 184 -16.96 -16.46 1.46
C ASP A 184 -16.34 -15.08 1.73
N LYS A 185 -16.61 -14.57 2.92
CA LYS A 185 -16.26 -13.21 3.33
C LYS A 185 -14.76 -13.00 3.40
N LEU A 186 -14.00 -14.05 3.70
CA LEU A 186 -12.54 -13.97 3.79
C LEU A 186 -11.92 -13.72 2.43
N ILE A 187 -12.37 -14.45 1.40
CA ILE A 187 -11.89 -14.28 0.01
C ILE A 187 -12.33 -12.93 -0.55
N LEU A 188 -13.56 -12.52 -0.25
CA LEU A 188 -14.10 -11.26 -0.77
C LEU A 188 -13.43 -10.02 -0.15
N TYR A 189 -12.91 -10.15 1.07
CA TYR A 189 -12.21 -9.05 1.75
C TYR A 189 -10.73 -8.94 1.33
N ALA A 190 -10.11 -10.02 0.88
CA ALA A 190 -8.70 -10.05 0.51
C ALA A 190 -8.38 -9.22 -0.73
#